data_3b94bf1c3b4cfc935bee74da938cf2d2
#
_entry.id   3b94bf1c3b4cfc935bee74da938cf2d2
#
_cell.length_a   1.000
_cell.length_b   1.000
_cell.length_c   1.000
_cell.angle_alpha   90.00
_cell.angle_beta   90.00
_cell.angle_gamma   90.00
#
_symmetry.space_group_name_H-M   'P 1'
#
loop_
_entity.id
_entity.type
_entity.pdbx_description
1 polymer ?
#
loop_
_entity_poly.entity_id
_entity_poly.type
_entity_poly.pdbx_seq_one_letter_code
_entity_poly.pdbx_strand_id
1 'polypeptide(L)'
;NNGNTLLVEKIYREELDNEIVTVYNFQVDEYHTYFVGTNKTLVHNAGGYERAQKYSDDWSDESLSKTIDNIAPDAKPVKTSSGKEIYNNPKTGKQVVYDTDGNYFRIEDTNLTGKRVYTDINGNPIPNNKIVNGKQIGISKSEYNQLTHFNNID
;
A
#
# COMPACT_ATOMS: atom_id res chain seq x y z
N ASN A 1 10.24 13.54 -23.21
CA ASN A 1 11.01 12.78 -22.20
C ASN A 1 12.07 11.99 -22.92
N ASN A 2 13.33 12.43 -22.84
CA ASN A 2 14.47 11.80 -23.56
C ASN A 2 15.09 10.64 -22.79
N GLY A 3 14.47 10.18 -21.70
CA GLY A 3 14.98 9.04 -20.91
C GLY A 3 16.36 9.25 -20.26
N ASN A 4 16.83 10.50 -20.16
CA ASN A 4 18.11 10.77 -19.55
C ASN A 4 18.03 10.58 -18.04
N THR A 5 18.90 9.76 -17.51
CA THR A 5 19.09 9.60 -16.06
C THR A 5 19.86 10.81 -15.53
N LEU A 6 19.31 11.47 -14.51
CA LEU A 6 20.02 12.51 -13.77
C LEU A 6 20.90 11.84 -12.71
N LEU A 7 22.18 12.18 -12.72
CA LEU A 7 23.09 11.74 -11.68
C LEU A 7 23.09 12.77 -10.55
N VAL A 8 22.96 12.31 -9.31
CA VAL A 8 23.15 13.17 -8.15
C VAL A 8 24.66 13.33 -7.93
N GLU A 9 25.20 14.47 -8.36
CA GLU A 9 26.64 14.72 -8.26
C GLU A 9 27.10 15.04 -6.83
N LYS A 10 26.23 15.64 -6.02
CA LYS A 10 26.57 16.01 -4.64
C LYS A 10 25.34 16.11 -3.75
N ILE A 11 25.44 15.57 -2.55
CA ILE A 11 24.46 15.74 -1.47
C ILE A 11 25.08 16.61 -0.41
N TYR A 12 24.44 17.71 -0.08
CA TYR A 12 24.79 18.56 1.06
C TYR A 12 23.87 18.26 2.22
N ARG A 13 24.43 18.17 3.41
CA ARG A 13 23.68 18.17 4.65
C ARG A 13 23.92 19.52 5.32
N GLU A 14 22.86 20.28 5.53
CA GLU A 14 22.87 21.53 6.26
C GLU A 14 22.21 21.28 7.62
N GLU A 15 22.87 21.68 8.70
CA GLU A 15 22.28 21.67 10.03
C GLU A 15 21.59 23.03 10.23
N LEU A 16 20.28 23.00 10.35
CA LEU A 16 19.46 24.19 10.59
C LEU A 16 19.34 24.38 12.09
N ASP A 17 20.16 25.26 12.66
CA ASP A 17 20.09 25.63 14.06
C ASP A 17 18.76 26.35 14.36
N ASN A 18 17.83 25.64 15.02
CA ASN A 18 16.53 26.15 15.50
C ASN A 18 15.54 26.70 14.46
N GLU A 19 15.72 26.44 13.17
CA GLU A 19 14.73 26.76 12.16
C GLU A 19 13.70 25.61 12.01
N ILE A 20 12.40 25.94 12.10
CA ILE A 20 11.33 25.00 11.81
C ILE A 20 11.10 25.01 10.30
N VAL A 21 11.58 23.96 9.63
CA VAL A 21 11.31 23.76 8.20
C VAL A 21 10.08 22.86 8.04
N THR A 22 9.04 23.38 7.42
CA THR A 22 7.86 22.59 7.08
C THR A 22 8.17 21.72 5.85
N VAL A 23 8.22 20.41 6.04
CA VAL A 23 8.43 19.45 4.95
C VAL A 23 7.07 18.87 4.55
N TYR A 24 6.72 18.98 3.29
CA TYR A 24 5.52 18.36 2.74
C TYR A 24 5.88 17.02 2.10
N ASN A 25 5.30 15.94 2.59
CA ASN A 25 5.38 14.65 1.94
C ASN A 25 4.07 14.41 1.18
N PHE A 26 4.12 14.43 -0.15
CA PHE A 26 2.97 14.14 -0.98
C PHE A 26 2.85 12.63 -1.15
N GLN A 27 1.85 12.04 -0.52
CA GLN A 27 1.42 10.69 -0.86
C GLN A 27 0.36 10.83 -1.95
N VAL A 28 0.74 10.57 -3.19
CA VAL A 28 -0.22 10.42 -4.29
C VAL A 28 -0.75 9.00 -4.20
N ASP A 29 -2.04 8.87 -3.98
CA ASP A 29 -2.72 7.57 -3.92
C ASP A 29 -2.52 6.86 -5.27
N GLU A 30 -1.99 5.62 -5.24
CA GLU A 30 -1.68 4.76 -6.38
C GLU A 30 -0.50 5.16 -7.30
N TYR A 31 0.03 6.38 -7.21
CA TYR A 31 1.21 6.79 -7.97
C TYR A 31 2.40 7.01 -7.03
N HIS A 32 3.37 6.08 -7.07
CA HIS A 32 4.59 6.20 -6.26
C HIS A 32 5.63 7.14 -6.88
N THR A 33 5.27 7.80 -7.98
CA THR A 33 6.18 8.60 -8.78
C THR A 33 5.55 9.95 -9.10
N TYR A 34 6.24 11.04 -8.83
CA TYR A 34 5.77 12.39 -9.14
C TYR A 34 6.94 13.30 -9.55
N PHE A 35 6.61 14.37 -10.25
CA PHE A 35 7.60 15.34 -10.67
C PHE A 35 7.67 16.50 -9.69
N VAL A 36 8.89 16.90 -9.31
CA VAL A 36 9.13 18.04 -8.43
C VAL A 36 9.95 19.11 -9.13
N GLY A 37 9.66 20.36 -8.76
CA GLY A 37 10.39 21.52 -9.23
C GLY A 37 10.16 21.89 -10.69
N THR A 38 10.74 23.01 -11.08
CA THR A 38 10.67 23.53 -12.46
C THR A 38 11.36 22.63 -13.47
N ASN A 39 12.35 21.87 -13.04
CA ASN A 39 13.10 20.93 -13.88
C ASN A 39 12.40 19.58 -14.06
N LYS A 40 11.19 19.41 -13.50
CA LYS A 40 10.41 18.16 -13.58
C LYS A 40 11.24 16.93 -13.18
N THR A 41 11.94 17.01 -12.05
CA THR A 41 12.67 15.88 -11.49
C THR A 41 11.69 14.81 -11.05
N LEU A 42 11.85 13.60 -11.58
CA LEU A 42 11.03 12.45 -11.20
C LEU A 42 11.49 11.94 -9.84
N VAL A 43 10.57 11.96 -8.88
CA VAL A 43 10.80 11.41 -7.54
C VAL A 43 9.95 10.15 -7.40
N HIS A 44 10.59 9.06 -6.98
CA HIS A 44 9.92 7.80 -6.69
C HIS A 44 9.68 7.71 -5.19
N ASN A 45 8.44 7.48 -4.80
CA ASN A 45 8.11 7.23 -3.39
C ASN A 45 8.44 5.76 -3.05
N ALA A 46 8.71 5.48 -1.77
CA ALA A 46 9.05 4.13 -1.31
C ALA A 46 8.13 3.07 -1.91
N GLY A 47 8.71 2.11 -2.63
CA GLY A 47 7.99 1.00 -3.27
C GLY A 47 7.45 -0.04 -2.27
N GLY A 48 6.84 -1.09 -2.80
CA GLY A 48 6.35 -2.22 -2.00
C GLY A 48 7.44 -2.87 -1.16
N TYR A 49 8.67 -2.94 -1.69
CA TYR A 49 9.83 -3.52 -1.01
C TYR A 49 10.17 -2.80 0.31
N GLU A 50 10.33 -1.48 0.31
CA GLU A 50 10.65 -0.73 1.53
C GLU A 50 9.52 -0.77 2.56
N ARG A 51 8.27 -0.85 2.09
CA ARG A 51 7.12 -1.03 2.96
C ARG A 51 7.15 -2.40 3.63
N ALA A 52 7.40 -3.46 2.86
CA ALA A 52 7.53 -4.81 3.40
C ALA A 52 8.69 -4.89 4.39
N GLN A 53 9.89 -4.39 4.06
CA GLN A 53 11.02 -4.37 4.98
C GLN A 53 10.71 -3.72 6.34
N LYS A 54 9.83 -2.72 6.35
CA LYS A 54 9.54 -1.95 7.56
C LYS A 54 8.43 -2.55 8.41
N TYR A 55 7.47 -3.24 7.81
CA TYR A 55 6.22 -3.58 8.47
C TYR A 55 5.80 -5.04 8.36
N SER A 56 6.49 -5.87 7.55
CA SER A 56 6.09 -7.26 7.30
C SER A 56 6.08 -8.13 8.58
N ASP A 57 6.93 -7.82 9.55
CA ASP A 57 6.95 -8.53 10.84
C ASP A 57 5.61 -8.44 11.61
N ASP A 58 4.82 -7.39 11.32
CA ASP A 58 3.52 -7.17 11.92
C ASP A 58 2.36 -7.79 11.12
N TRP A 59 2.62 -8.35 9.93
CA TRP A 59 1.59 -8.87 9.03
C TRP A 59 1.44 -10.37 9.16
N SER A 60 0.23 -10.89 8.89
CA SER A 60 -0.01 -12.33 8.87
C SER A 60 0.61 -12.96 7.62
N ASP A 61 1.13 -14.19 7.78
CA ASP A 61 1.61 -15.03 6.69
C ASP A 61 0.45 -15.79 6.08
N GLU A 62 0.18 -15.59 4.79
CA GLU A 62 -0.95 -16.17 4.08
C GLU A 62 -0.57 -16.61 2.67
N SER A 63 -1.20 -17.67 2.18
CA SER A 63 -1.01 -18.15 0.81
C SER A 63 -1.78 -17.27 -0.17
N LEU A 64 -1.07 -16.63 -1.10
CA LEU A 64 -1.65 -15.82 -2.16
C LEU A 64 -2.56 -16.66 -3.06
N SER A 65 -2.10 -17.85 -3.49
CA SER A 65 -2.86 -18.73 -4.38
C SER A 65 -4.17 -19.16 -3.77
N LYS A 66 -4.18 -19.60 -2.51
CA LYS A 66 -5.41 -19.97 -1.81
C LYS A 66 -6.34 -18.78 -1.62
N THR A 67 -5.79 -17.60 -1.37
CA THR A 67 -6.58 -16.38 -1.23
C THR A 67 -7.21 -15.97 -2.55
N ILE A 68 -6.49 -16.08 -3.66
CA ILE A 68 -7.07 -15.85 -4.99
C ILE A 68 -8.20 -16.83 -5.28
N ASP A 69 -8.02 -18.12 -5.01
CA ASP A 69 -9.04 -19.14 -5.22
C ASP A 69 -10.32 -18.87 -4.41
N ASN A 70 -10.17 -18.32 -3.21
CA ASN A 70 -11.29 -17.96 -2.33
C ASN A 70 -12.00 -16.68 -2.74
N ILE A 71 -11.27 -15.62 -3.03
CA ILE A 71 -11.80 -14.26 -3.23
C ILE A 71 -12.17 -14.01 -4.69
N ALA A 72 -11.31 -14.44 -5.60
CA ALA A 72 -11.40 -14.17 -7.03
C ALA A 72 -11.10 -15.44 -7.86
N PRO A 73 -11.91 -16.52 -7.69
CA PRO A 73 -11.66 -17.78 -8.40
C PRO A 73 -11.62 -17.57 -9.91
N ASP A 74 -10.69 -18.26 -10.57
CA ASP A 74 -10.45 -18.20 -12.02
C ASP A 74 -9.99 -16.83 -12.54
N ALA A 75 -9.73 -15.84 -11.65
CA ALA A 75 -9.24 -14.54 -12.06
C ALA A 75 -7.83 -14.62 -12.64
N LYS A 76 -7.62 -13.92 -13.74
CA LYS A 76 -6.28 -13.72 -14.31
C LYS A 76 -5.72 -12.38 -13.85
N PRO A 77 -4.42 -12.30 -13.54
CA PRO A 77 -3.82 -11.07 -13.08
C PRO A 77 -3.83 -9.98 -14.14
N VAL A 78 -4.22 -8.79 -13.74
CA VAL A 78 -4.02 -7.56 -14.51
C VAL A 78 -2.86 -6.81 -13.90
N LYS A 79 -1.78 -6.65 -14.69
CA LYS A 79 -0.59 -5.92 -14.23
C LYS A 79 -0.81 -4.41 -14.30
N THR A 80 -0.45 -3.72 -13.22
CA THR A 80 -0.45 -2.26 -13.17
C THR A 80 0.91 -1.69 -13.53
N SER A 81 0.95 -0.42 -13.93
CA SER A 81 2.22 0.30 -14.17
C SER A 81 3.08 0.47 -12.90
N SER A 82 2.49 0.29 -11.71
CA SER A 82 3.17 0.38 -10.43
C SER A 82 3.69 -0.96 -9.89
N GLY A 83 3.74 -2.01 -10.72
CA GLY A 83 4.30 -3.32 -10.33
C GLY A 83 3.35 -4.19 -9.50
N LYS A 84 2.05 -3.91 -9.53
CA LYS A 84 1.07 -4.75 -8.84
C LYS A 84 0.36 -5.68 -9.80
N GLU A 85 -0.12 -6.80 -9.28
CA GLU A 85 -1.02 -7.72 -9.98
C GLU A 85 -2.38 -7.71 -9.28
N ILE A 86 -3.45 -7.47 -10.05
CA ILE A 86 -4.82 -7.40 -9.54
C ILE A 86 -5.63 -8.58 -10.04
N TYR A 87 -6.19 -9.35 -9.12
CA TYR A 87 -7.08 -10.48 -9.38
C TYR A 87 -8.50 -10.08 -8.99
N ASN A 88 -9.31 -9.73 -9.97
CA ASN A 88 -10.66 -9.16 -9.74
C ASN A 88 -11.75 -10.21 -9.86
N ASN A 89 -12.72 -10.16 -8.94
CA ASN A 89 -13.96 -10.88 -9.01
C ASN A 89 -15.13 -9.93 -9.31
N PRO A 90 -15.56 -9.81 -10.56
CA PRO A 90 -16.60 -8.86 -10.95
C PRO A 90 -17.99 -9.18 -10.36
N LYS A 91 -18.21 -10.41 -9.87
CA LYS A 91 -19.50 -10.82 -9.28
C LYS A 91 -19.65 -10.28 -7.86
N THR A 92 -18.57 -10.19 -7.11
CA THR A 92 -18.56 -9.75 -5.71
C THR A 92 -18.06 -8.35 -5.52
N GLY A 93 -17.35 -7.78 -6.49
CA GLY A 93 -16.63 -6.51 -6.38
C GLY A 93 -15.38 -6.60 -5.50
N LYS A 94 -14.91 -7.80 -5.16
CA LYS A 94 -13.69 -8.00 -4.38
C LYS A 94 -12.52 -8.32 -5.30
N GLN A 95 -11.35 -7.87 -4.91
CA GLN A 95 -10.12 -8.13 -5.65
C GLN A 95 -8.93 -8.37 -4.72
N VAL A 96 -8.01 -9.24 -5.14
CA VAL A 96 -6.72 -9.43 -4.49
C VAL A 96 -5.71 -8.54 -5.19
N VAL A 97 -5.03 -7.68 -4.45
CA VAL A 97 -4.02 -6.75 -4.94
C VAL A 97 -2.67 -7.22 -4.42
N TYR A 98 -1.89 -7.84 -5.27
CA TYR A 98 -0.55 -8.35 -4.95
C TYR A 98 0.53 -7.35 -5.37
N ASP A 99 1.38 -6.97 -4.43
CA ASP A 99 2.57 -6.14 -4.65
C ASP A 99 3.76 -7.07 -4.87
N THR A 100 4.22 -7.17 -6.11
CA THR A 100 5.28 -8.12 -6.49
C THR A 100 6.65 -7.75 -5.90
N ASP A 101 6.91 -6.45 -5.70
CA ASP A 101 8.20 -5.99 -5.18
C ASP A 101 8.34 -6.27 -3.68
N GLY A 102 7.25 -6.11 -2.94
CA GLY A 102 7.23 -6.33 -1.50
C GLY A 102 6.81 -7.74 -1.09
N ASN A 103 6.42 -8.59 -2.03
CA ASN A 103 5.90 -9.95 -1.81
C ASN A 103 4.79 -10.01 -0.75
N TYR A 104 3.84 -9.08 -0.81
CA TYR A 104 2.68 -9.03 0.06
C TYR A 104 1.41 -8.71 -0.74
N PHE A 105 0.26 -9.02 -0.17
CA PHE A 105 -1.01 -8.71 -0.82
C PHE A 105 -2.04 -8.15 0.15
N ARG A 106 -3.11 -7.62 -0.41
CA ARG A 106 -4.27 -7.08 0.27
C ARG A 106 -5.53 -7.51 -0.45
N ILE A 107 -6.65 -7.53 0.26
CA ILE A 107 -7.95 -7.78 -0.35
C ILE A 107 -8.73 -6.46 -0.30
N GLU A 108 -9.16 -5.98 -1.44
CA GLU A 108 -9.95 -4.76 -1.59
C GLU A 108 -11.40 -5.11 -1.93
N ASP A 109 -12.34 -4.46 -1.29
CA ASP A 109 -13.75 -4.51 -1.66
C ASP A 109 -14.13 -3.19 -2.32
N THR A 110 -14.32 -3.23 -3.64
CA THR A 110 -14.63 -2.04 -4.44
C THR A 110 -16.04 -1.49 -4.22
N ASN A 111 -16.89 -2.23 -3.49
CA ASN A 111 -18.21 -1.73 -3.10
C ASN A 111 -18.14 -0.82 -1.85
N LEU A 112 -17.02 -0.88 -1.10
CA LEU A 112 -16.81 0.00 0.04
C LEU A 112 -16.38 1.38 -0.43
N THR A 113 -16.82 2.39 0.31
CA THR A 113 -16.48 3.79 0.04
C THR A 113 -15.61 4.39 1.14
N GLY A 114 -14.80 5.41 0.80
CA GLY A 114 -13.96 6.10 1.75
C GLY A 114 -12.53 5.54 1.81
N LYS A 115 -11.87 5.66 2.98
CA LYS A 115 -10.44 5.34 3.13
C LYS A 115 -10.16 3.91 3.62
N ARG A 116 -11.19 3.12 3.92
CA ARG A 116 -11.07 1.77 4.49
C ARG A 116 -11.78 0.76 3.62
N VAL A 117 -11.23 0.56 2.43
CA VAL A 117 -11.74 -0.37 1.40
C VAL A 117 -11.10 -1.76 1.47
N TYR A 118 -10.05 -1.93 2.28
CA TYR A 118 -9.38 -3.22 2.45
C TYR A 118 -10.02 -4.02 3.58
N THR A 119 -10.00 -5.33 3.40
CA THR A 119 -10.72 -6.31 4.23
C THR A 119 -9.76 -7.24 4.96
N ASP A 120 -10.32 -8.11 5.81
CA ASP A 120 -9.59 -9.27 6.36
C ASP A 120 -9.30 -10.31 5.27
N ILE A 121 -8.60 -11.40 5.64
CA ILE A 121 -8.23 -12.49 4.73
C ILE A 121 -9.45 -13.20 4.12
N ASN A 122 -10.60 -13.13 4.75
CA ASN A 122 -11.86 -13.72 4.26
C ASN A 122 -12.70 -12.75 3.42
N GLY A 123 -12.19 -11.54 3.18
CA GLY A 123 -12.89 -10.51 2.42
C GLY A 123 -14.01 -9.81 3.21
N ASN A 124 -13.95 -9.81 4.56
CA ASN A 124 -14.90 -9.08 5.39
C ASN A 124 -14.36 -7.71 5.76
N PRO A 125 -15.20 -6.66 5.78
CA PRO A 125 -14.80 -5.35 6.24
C PRO A 125 -14.28 -5.39 7.67
N ILE A 126 -13.21 -4.63 7.94
CA ILE A 126 -12.64 -4.54 9.29
C ILE A 126 -13.54 -3.67 10.17
N PRO A 127 -14.09 -4.22 11.27
CA PRO A 127 -14.93 -3.47 12.17
C PRO A 127 -14.20 -2.30 12.83
N ASN A 128 -14.82 -1.13 12.86
CA ASN A 128 -14.27 0.06 13.52
C ASN A 128 -14.93 0.29 14.89
N ASN A 129 -14.96 -0.76 15.72
CA ASN A 129 -15.70 -0.78 16.99
C ASN A 129 -14.81 -1.01 18.23
N LYS A 130 -13.52 -0.64 18.16
CA LYS A 130 -12.62 -0.74 19.31
C LYS A 130 -13.09 0.14 20.46
N ILE A 131 -13.24 -0.45 21.63
CA ILE A 131 -13.63 0.24 22.86
C ILE A 131 -12.43 0.28 23.82
N VAL A 132 -12.10 1.47 24.30
CA VAL A 132 -11.05 1.69 25.30
C VAL A 132 -11.65 2.53 26.43
N ASN A 133 -11.54 2.03 27.67
CA ASN A 133 -12.09 2.69 28.87
C ASN A 133 -13.58 3.08 28.71
N GLY A 134 -14.38 2.19 28.11
CA GLY A 134 -15.82 2.40 27.89
C GLY A 134 -16.18 3.38 26.76
N LYS A 135 -15.18 3.90 26.03
CA LYS A 135 -15.41 4.78 24.86
C LYS A 135 -15.04 4.06 23.57
N GLN A 136 -15.91 4.15 22.58
CA GLN A 136 -15.60 3.68 21.22
C GLN A 136 -14.67 4.70 20.55
N ILE A 137 -13.46 4.26 20.20
CA ILE A 137 -12.43 5.09 19.54
C ILE A 137 -12.13 4.64 18.11
N GLY A 138 -12.63 3.49 17.72
CA GLY A 138 -12.23 2.82 16.50
C GLY A 138 -10.84 2.22 16.56
N ILE A 139 -10.38 1.64 15.45
CA ILE A 139 -9.00 1.14 15.30
C ILE A 139 -8.11 2.20 14.68
N SER A 140 -6.85 2.24 15.08
CA SER A 140 -5.85 3.13 14.48
C SER A 140 -5.56 2.76 13.03
N LYS A 141 -4.87 3.65 12.30
CA LYS A 141 -4.38 3.34 10.94
C LYS A 141 -3.37 2.18 10.96
N SER A 142 -2.52 2.12 11.98
CA SER A 142 -1.53 1.04 12.13
C SER A 142 -2.21 -0.31 12.31
N GLU A 143 -3.16 -0.42 13.23
CA GLU A 143 -3.94 -1.65 13.44
C GLU A 143 -4.71 -2.07 12.19
N TYR A 144 -5.31 -1.11 11.48
CA TYR A 144 -5.99 -1.40 10.23
C TYR A 144 -5.04 -1.95 9.17
N ASN A 145 -3.85 -1.35 9.03
CA ASN A 145 -2.84 -1.84 8.11
C ASN A 145 -2.36 -3.25 8.47
N GLN A 146 -2.13 -3.52 9.75
CA GLN A 146 -1.74 -4.85 10.25
C GLN A 146 -2.78 -5.93 9.92
N LEU A 147 -4.07 -5.59 10.03
CA LEU A 147 -5.18 -6.52 9.75
C LEU A 147 -5.49 -6.71 8.25
N THR A 148 -4.93 -5.89 7.38
CA THR A 148 -5.27 -5.86 5.95
C THR A 148 -4.09 -6.05 5.01
N HIS A 149 -2.90 -6.30 5.54
CA HIS A 149 -1.73 -6.69 4.76
C HIS A 149 -1.34 -8.13 5.11
N PHE A 150 -0.97 -8.90 4.10
CA PHE A 150 -0.65 -10.32 4.24
C PHE A 150 0.66 -10.62 3.53
N ASN A 151 1.65 -11.17 4.24
CA ASN A 151 2.86 -11.68 3.62
C ASN A 151 2.51 -12.88 2.74
N ASN A 152 3.04 -12.93 1.54
CA ASN A 152 2.87 -14.10 0.69
C ASN A 152 3.91 -15.16 1.05
N ILE A 153 3.43 -16.39 1.29
CA ILE A 153 4.24 -17.56 1.63
C ILE A 153 4.26 -18.66 0.56
N ASP A 154 3.75 -18.36 -0.64
CA ASP A 154 3.80 -19.31 -1.77
C ASP A 154 5.18 -19.37 -2.42
#